data_ecb15ba2f2986deba0dcb6bf49ad02b8
#
_entry.id   ecb15ba2f2986deba0dcb6bf49ad02b8
#
_cell.length_a   1.000
_cell.length_b   1.000
_cell.length_c   1.000
_cell.angle_alpha   90.00
_cell.angle_beta   90.00
_cell.angle_gamma   90.00
#
_symmetry.space_group_name_H-M   'P 1'
#
loop_
_entity.id
_entity.type
_entity.pdbx_description
1 polymer ?
#
loop_
_entity_poly.entity_id
_entity_poly.type
_entity_poly.pdbx_seq_one_letter_code
_entity_poly.pdbx_strand_id
1 'polypeptide(L)'
;MKPICIIPARSGSKGLPDKNMLFLAGKPMIFHTIDAAIESGMFDKKDIFVSTDSELYREICLERGISVVMRKPELSTDQATSYDMLKDFLSDYEDNQEFVLLQVTSPLRKSWHIKEAMEYYSSHDVDNVVSFSEVEKHPSLFTTLSDEGYAIDMVGADKGYRRQDLQPLYYPNGAIFISNKETYLSEKSFFTSKTYAYQMAKEFSLDVDTRDDFIHVIGHLFFDYAIREKENKVFYKEGYSRLFNREASKIILGDLKTISISLESYHNYSQGGVTLATMLENLPNFLTANVTEAFVSIGVNDLITGYSVEEIFSNFQKLYSLLAENKIKMRLTTIAYTLFRETVNNADIEKINQWLTEFCYQNQIPLLDINRFLSKDGNLNYHLTSDGLHFTQEANDLLQSQYQLFVDEVKTL
;
A
#
# COMPACT_ATOMS: atom_id res chain seq x y z
N MET A 1 13.60 -31.01 -15.40
CA MET A 1 12.28 -30.40 -15.17
C MET A 1 12.50 -28.90 -15.05
N LYS A 2 11.54 -28.04 -15.47
CA LYS A 2 11.72 -26.59 -15.27
C LYS A 2 11.47 -26.25 -13.80
N PRO A 3 12.25 -25.34 -13.21
CA PRO A 3 12.00 -24.88 -11.84
C PRO A 3 10.68 -24.10 -11.75
N ILE A 4 10.02 -24.15 -10.60
CA ILE A 4 8.82 -23.38 -10.29
C ILE A 4 9.14 -22.27 -9.28
N CYS A 5 8.41 -21.16 -9.35
CA CYS A 5 8.51 -20.06 -8.39
C CYS A 5 7.27 -20.02 -7.53
N ILE A 6 7.42 -20.01 -6.21
CA ILE A 6 6.35 -19.97 -5.22
C ILE A 6 6.44 -18.64 -4.44
N ILE A 7 5.38 -17.86 -4.46
CA ILE A 7 5.27 -16.56 -3.79
C ILE A 7 4.15 -16.64 -2.77
N PRO A 8 4.47 -16.83 -1.47
CA PRO A 8 3.46 -16.87 -0.42
C PRO A 8 2.92 -15.47 -0.10
N ALA A 9 1.60 -15.31 -0.14
CA ALA A 9 0.91 -14.04 0.07
C ALA A 9 -0.42 -14.23 0.82
N ARG A 10 -0.36 -14.55 2.13
CA ARG A 10 -1.58 -14.60 2.95
C ARG A 10 -2.12 -13.20 3.23
N SER A 11 -3.44 -13.05 3.39
CA SER A 11 -4.09 -11.76 3.66
C SER A 11 -4.03 -11.36 5.15
N GLY A 12 -4.03 -12.32 6.06
CA GLY A 12 -4.12 -12.11 7.51
C GLY A 12 -2.82 -11.66 8.20
N SER A 13 -2.19 -10.57 7.74
CA SER A 13 -0.98 -10.02 8.40
C SER A 13 -1.35 -9.17 9.62
N LYS A 14 -0.84 -9.53 10.83
CA LYS A 14 -1.15 -8.82 12.08
C LYS A 14 -0.38 -7.52 12.26
N GLY A 15 0.90 -7.51 11.91
CA GLY A 15 1.78 -6.34 12.12
C GLY A 15 1.50 -5.19 11.16
N LEU A 16 1.10 -5.53 9.94
CA LEU A 16 0.78 -4.56 8.89
C LEU A 16 -0.33 -5.19 8.02
N PRO A 17 -1.59 -4.76 8.16
CA PRO A 17 -2.72 -5.30 7.41
C PRO A 17 -2.48 -5.23 5.90
N ASP A 18 -2.88 -6.28 5.18
CA ASP A 18 -2.72 -6.40 3.72
C ASP A 18 -1.30 -6.10 3.19
N LYS A 19 -0.27 -6.30 4.02
CA LYS A 19 1.10 -5.87 3.71
C LYS A 19 1.59 -6.31 2.32
N ASN A 20 1.21 -7.52 1.88
CA ASN A 20 1.60 -8.06 0.59
C ASN A 20 1.04 -7.26 -0.60
N MET A 21 -0.04 -6.53 -0.38
CA MET A 21 -0.75 -5.75 -1.40
C MET A 21 -0.62 -4.23 -1.22
N LEU A 22 0.05 -3.76 -0.16
CA LEU A 22 0.29 -2.33 0.01
C LEU A 22 0.97 -1.76 -1.22
N PHE A 23 0.50 -0.59 -1.64
CA PHE A 23 1.07 0.08 -2.80
C PHE A 23 2.45 0.66 -2.48
N LEU A 24 3.43 0.18 -3.22
CA LEU A 24 4.83 0.60 -3.15
C LEU A 24 5.25 1.07 -4.55
N ALA A 25 5.67 2.32 -4.69
CA ALA A 25 6.10 2.89 -5.96
C ALA A 25 5.09 2.67 -7.12
N GLY A 26 3.79 2.89 -6.86
CA GLY A 26 2.74 2.86 -7.88
C GLY A 26 2.20 1.47 -8.23
N LYS A 27 2.62 0.40 -7.52
CA LYS A 27 2.07 -0.95 -7.72
C LYS A 27 2.04 -1.73 -6.39
N PRO A 28 1.14 -2.72 -6.23
CA PRO A 28 1.14 -3.60 -5.07
C PRO A 28 2.50 -4.25 -4.80
N MET A 29 2.89 -4.37 -3.53
CA MET A 29 4.20 -4.89 -3.12
C MET A 29 4.49 -6.28 -3.71
N ILE A 30 3.49 -7.16 -3.79
CA ILE A 30 3.62 -8.48 -4.42
C ILE A 30 4.10 -8.38 -5.88
N PHE A 31 3.75 -7.32 -6.60
CA PHE A 31 4.15 -7.16 -8.00
C PHE A 31 5.63 -6.86 -8.17
N HIS A 32 6.30 -6.28 -7.16
CA HIS A 32 7.76 -6.16 -7.19
C HIS A 32 8.42 -7.55 -7.20
N THR A 33 7.85 -8.50 -6.45
CA THR A 33 8.33 -9.89 -6.42
C THR A 33 8.02 -10.64 -7.71
N ILE A 34 6.79 -10.51 -8.22
CA ILE A 34 6.35 -11.15 -9.48
C ILE A 34 7.17 -10.62 -10.66
N ASP A 35 7.34 -9.30 -10.77
CA ASP A 35 8.11 -8.68 -11.85
C ASP A 35 9.58 -9.14 -11.81
N ALA A 36 10.21 -9.18 -10.62
CA ALA A 36 11.56 -9.69 -10.48
C ALA A 36 11.68 -11.16 -10.89
N ALA A 37 10.68 -12.00 -10.59
CA ALA A 37 10.65 -13.39 -11.02
C ALA A 37 10.52 -13.51 -12.56
N ILE A 38 9.61 -12.75 -13.19
CA ILE A 38 9.44 -12.72 -14.64
C ILE A 38 10.71 -12.22 -15.33
N GLU A 39 11.23 -11.07 -14.90
CA GLU A 39 12.40 -10.41 -15.49
C GLU A 39 13.70 -11.21 -15.31
N SER A 40 13.75 -12.13 -14.33
CA SER A 40 14.89 -13.04 -14.17
C SER A 40 15.11 -13.95 -15.37
N GLY A 41 14.04 -14.25 -16.12
CA GLY A 41 14.05 -15.17 -17.25
C GLY A 41 14.21 -16.65 -16.86
N MET A 42 14.17 -16.95 -15.54
CA MET A 42 14.35 -18.32 -15.04
C MET A 42 13.06 -19.13 -15.04
N PHE A 43 11.89 -18.49 -15.16
CA PHE A 43 10.58 -19.11 -15.10
C PHE A 43 9.72 -18.69 -16.28
N ASP A 44 8.86 -19.61 -16.80
CA ASP A 44 7.73 -19.21 -17.61
C ASP A 44 6.66 -18.60 -16.67
N LYS A 45 5.85 -17.64 -17.13
CA LYS A 45 4.81 -17.01 -16.27
C LYS A 45 3.86 -18.02 -15.61
N LYS A 46 3.52 -19.10 -16.34
CA LYS A 46 2.65 -20.19 -15.83
C LYS A 46 3.26 -20.99 -14.68
N ASP A 47 4.60 -20.95 -14.56
CA ASP A 47 5.37 -21.67 -13.54
C ASP A 47 5.70 -20.74 -12.34
N ILE A 48 5.15 -19.52 -12.33
CA ILE A 48 5.15 -18.60 -11.18
C ILE A 48 3.80 -18.70 -10.50
N PHE A 49 3.80 -19.10 -9.22
CA PHE A 49 2.60 -19.34 -8.43
C PHE A 49 2.51 -18.40 -7.24
N VAL A 50 1.39 -17.74 -7.10
CA VAL A 50 1.03 -17.04 -5.85
C VAL A 50 0.19 -17.97 -5.00
N SER A 51 0.60 -18.20 -3.75
CA SER A 51 -0.16 -18.97 -2.77
C SER A 51 -0.86 -18.02 -1.80
N THR A 52 -2.19 -17.95 -1.84
CA THR A 52 -2.99 -17.00 -1.04
C THR A 52 -4.28 -17.64 -0.51
N ASP A 53 -4.87 -17.01 0.50
CA ASP A 53 -6.19 -17.30 1.08
C ASP A 53 -7.26 -16.28 0.69
N SER A 54 -6.88 -15.23 -0.06
CA SER A 54 -7.76 -14.12 -0.43
C SER A 54 -8.22 -14.24 -1.89
N GLU A 55 -9.53 -14.25 -2.11
CA GLU A 55 -10.10 -14.19 -3.46
C GLU A 55 -9.74 -12.88 -4.19
N LEU A 56 -9.67 -11.75 -3.46
CA LEU A 56 -9.26 -10.48 -4.04
C LEU A 56 -7.80 -10.52 -4.54
N TYR A 57 -6.89 -11.10 -3.75
CA TYR A 57 -5.49 -11.26 -4.17
C TYR A 57 -5.40 -12.19 -5.39
N ARG A 58 -6.21 -13.24 -5.39
CA ARG A 58 -6.33 -14.19 -6.50
C ARG A 58 -6.75 -13.48 -7.80
N GLU A 59 -7.85 -12.73 -7.77
CA GLU A 59 -8.35 -11.98 -8.94
C GLU A 59 -7.25 -11.08 -9.51
N ILE A 60 -6.64 -10.25 -8.65
CA ILE A 60 -5.59 -9.28 -9.05
C ILE A 60 -4.36 -9.97 -9.66
N CYS A 61 -3.93 -11.12 -9.13
CA CYS A 61 -2.77 -11.86 -9.65
C CYS A 61 -3.10 -12.59 -10.96
N LEU A 62 -4.30 -13.17 -11.08
CA LEU A 62 -4.75 -13.84 -12.31
C LEU A 62 -4.81 -12.86 -13.50
N GLU A 63 -5.23 -11.62 -13.29
CA GLU A 63 -5.25 -10.58 -14.32
C GLU A 63 -3.86 -10.27 -14.89
N ARG A 64 -2.80 -10.44 -14.11
CA ARG A 64 -1.42 -10.35 -14.60
C ARG A 64 -0.93 -11.62 -15.33
N GLY A 65 -1.77 -12.63 -15.42
CA GLY A 65 -1.44 -13.92 -16.05
C GLY A 65 -0.54 -14.80 -15.18
N ILE A 66 -0.60 -14.65 -13.86
CA ILE A 66 0.16 -15.44 -12.87
C ILE A 66 -0.73 -16.56 -12.33
N SER A 67 -0.19 -17.74 -12.18
CA SER A 67 -0.90 -18.87 -11.58
C SER A 67 -1.16 -18.63 -10.08
N VAL A 68 -2.36 -18.95 -9.60
CA VAL A 68 -2.71 -18.78 -8.19
C VAL A 68 -3.21 -20.07 -7.60
N VAL A 69 -2.68 -20.43 -6.44
CA VAL A 69 -3.11 -21.58 -5.64
C VAL A 69 -3.77 -21.06 -4.36
N MET A 70 -5.05 -21.39 -4.21
CA MET A 70 -5.79 -21.07 -2.98
C MET A 70 -5.37 -21.97 -1.85
N ARG A 71 -4.99 -21.38 -0.73
CA ARG A 71 -4.62 -22.12 0.49
C ARG A 71 -5.86 -22.68 1.19
N LYS A 72 -5.71 -23.86 1.74
CA LYS A 72 -6.68 -24.39 2.70
C LYS A 72 -6.73 -23.49 3.95
N PRO A 73 -7.90 -23.34 4.59
CA PRO A 73 -8.04 -22.48 5.77
C PRO A 73 -7.04 -22.79 6.89
N GLU A 74 -6.75 -24.08 7.15
CA GLU A 74 -5.79 -24.51 8.15
C GLU A 74 -4.34 -24.08 7.87
N LEU A 75 -3.99 -23.81 6.59
CA LEU A 75 -2.66 -23.36 6.14
C LEU A 75 -2.55 -21.83 6.08
N SER A 76 -3.60 -21.13 6.45
CA SER A 76 -3.67 -19.65 6.43
C SER A 76 -3.65 -19.04 7.84
N THR A 77 -3.61 -19.87 8.88
CA THR A 77 -3.57 -19.46 10.29
C THR A 77 -2.18 -18.94 10.68
N ASP A 78 -2.10 -18.24 11.82
CA ASP A 78 -0.82 -17.78 12.38
C ASP A 78 0.09 -18.91 12.86
N GLN A 79 -0.48 -20.09 13.10
CA GLN A 79 0.26 -21.30 13.54
C GLN A 79 0.79 -22.11 12.36
N ALA A 80 0.23 -21.91 11.16
CA ALA A 80 0.68 -22.59 9.97
C ALA A 80 2.09 -22.12 9.58
N THR A 81 3.00 -23.07 9.45
CA THR A 81 4.39 -22.79 9.08
C THR A 81 4.56 -22.70 7.56
N SER A 82 5.66 -22.09 7.10
CA SER A 82 6.04 -22.14 5.68
C SER A 82 6.25 -23.58 5.21
N TYR A 83 6.69 -24.47 6.10
CA TYR A 83 6.84 -25.88 5.79
C TYR A 83 5.49 -26.55 5.47
N ASP A 84 4.46 -26.32 6.28
CA ASP A 84 3.14 -26.91 6.07
C ASP A 84 2.55 -26.48 4.73
N MET A 85 2.68 -25.19 4.41
CA MET A 85 2.23 -24.62 3.13
C MET A 85 2.99 -25.21 1.95
N LEU A 86 4.32 -25.28 2.02
CA LEU A 86 5.15 -25.83 0.93
C LEU A 86 4.92 -27.33 0.78
N LYS A 87 4.75 -28.08 1.86
CA LYS A 87 4.44 -29.52 1.82
C LYS A 87 3.12 -29.78 1.10
N ASP A 88 2.09 -29.01 1.39
CA ASP A 88 0.80 -29.11 0.70
C ASP A 88 0.92 -28.73 -0.77
N PHE A 89 1.58 -27.59 -1.05
CA PHE A 89 1.78 -27.09 -2.40
C PHE A 89 2.55 -28.09 -3.29
N LEU A 90 3.60 -28.68 -2.77
CA LEU A 90 4.49 -29.59 -3.50
C LEU A 90 3.95 -31.02 -3.58
N SER A 91 2.78 -31.34 -2.98
CA SER A 91 2.26 -32.72 -2.89
C SER A 91 2.11 -33.38 -4.26
N ASP A 92 1.67 -32.64 -5.26
CA ASP A 92 1.38 -33.15 -6.61
C ASP A 92 2.59 -33.08 -7.57
N TYR A 93 3.74 -32.63 -7.11
CA TYR A 93 4.97 -32.55 -7.91
C TYR A 93 5.87 -33.76 -7.69
N GLU A 94 6.72 -34.07 -8.68
CA GLU A 94 7.73 -35.11 -8.55
C GLU A 94 8.81 -34.74 -7.51
N ASP A 95 9.48 -35.74 -6.93
CA ASP A 95 10.44 -35.53 -5.83
C ASP A 95 11.64 -34.66 -6.23
N ASN A 96 12.07 -34.75 -7.50
CA ASN A 96 13.17 -33.94 -8.05
C ASN A 96 12.72 -32.55 -8.55
N GLN A 97 11.48 -32.11 -8.28
CA GLN A 97 11.03 -30.78 -8.67
C GLN A 97 11.82 -29.70 -7.93
N GLU A 98 12.55 -28.91 -8.69
CA GLU A 98 13.22 -27.71 -8.17
C GLU A 98 12.20 -26.59 -7.98
N PHE A 99 12.35 -25.84 -6.89
CA PHE A 99 11.50 -24.68 -6.62
C PHE A 99 12.28 -23.52 -5.99
N VAL A 100 11.78 -22.32 -6.23
CA VAL A 100 12.25 -21.08 -5.61
C VAL A 100 11.13 -20.48 -4.81
N LEU A 101 11.36 -20.23 -3.52
CA LEU A 101 10.46 -19.49 -2.67
C LEU A 101 10.94 -18.03 -2.60
N LEU A 102 10.07 -17.10 -2.99
CA LEU A 102 10.32 -15.66 -2.97
C LEU A 102 9.34 -14.98 -2.02
N GLN A 103 9.82 -14.43 -0.92
CA GLN A 103 8.94 -13.68 -0.01
C GLN A 103 8.58 -12.31 -0.60
N VAL A 104 7.31 -11.92 -0.45
CA VAL A 104 6.80 -10.61 -0.89
C VAL A 104 7.42 -9.49 -0.06
N THR A 105 7.72 -9.77 1.20
CA THR A 105 8.27 -8.81 2.16
C THR A 105 9.67 -8.30 1.83
N SER A 106 10.34 -8.88 0.81
CA SER A 106 11.63 -8.41 0.29
C SER A 106 11.47 -7.71 -1.07
N PRO A 107 10.78 -6.55 -1.15
CA PRO A 107 10.40 -5.91 -2.42
C PRO A 107 11.58 -5.28 -3.18
N LEU A 108 12.73 -5.08 -2.54
CA LEU A 108 13.92 -4.49 -3.16
C LEU A 108 14.78 -5.52 -3.89
N ARG A 109 14.48 -6.83 -3.76
CA ARG A 109 15.12 -7.90 -4.53
C ARG A 109 14.95 -7.64 -6.03
N LYS A 110 16.03 -7.77 -6.80
CA LYS A 110 16.07 -7.57 -8.25
C LYS A 110 16.07 -8.91 -8.98
N SER A 111 15.71 -8.88 -10.25
CA SER A 111 15.67 -10.04 -11.15
C SER A 111 17.05 -10.75 -11.27
N TRP A 112 18.13 -9.98 -11.30
CA TRP A 112 19.48 -10.54 -11.41
C TRP A 112 19.92 -11.31 -10.14
N HIS A 113 19.44 -10.97 -8.94
CA HIS A 113 19.68 -11.78 -7.74
C HIS A 113 19.09 -13.18 -7.86
N ILE A 114 17.85 -13.26 -8.41
CA ILE A 114 17.19 -14.56 -8.63
C ILE A 114 17.98 -15.37 -9.66
N LYS A 115 18.38 -14.73 -10.75
CA LYS A 115 19.12 -15.36 -11.82
C LYS A 115 20.47 -15.93 -11.32
N GLU A 116 21.28 -15.11 -10.66
CA GLU A 116 22.59 -15.53 -10.13
C GLU A 116 22.46 -16.67 -9.11
N ALA A 117 21.48 -16.59 -8.20
CA ALA A 117 21.24 -17.64 -7.21
C ALA A 117 20.83 -18.97 -7.87
N MET A 118 19.99 -18.92 -8.92
CA MET A 118 19.57 -20.10 -9.68
C MET A 118 20.71 -20.68 -10.52
N GLU A 119 21.52 -19.85 -11.17
CA GLU A 119 22.68 -20.28 -11.93
C GLU A 119 23.70 -20.98 -11.02
N TYR A 120 23.88 -20.45 -9.79
CA TYR A 120 24.74 -21.11 -8.80
C TYR A 120 24.18 -22.47 -8.39
N TYR A 121 22.88 -22.55 -8.05
CA TYR A 121 22.22 -23.81 -7.67
C TYR A 121 22.33 -24.87 -8.75
N SER A 122 22.12 -24.50 -10.01
CA SER A 122 22.15 -25.45 -11.14
C SER A 122 23.57 -25.93 -11.53
N SER A 123 24.61 -25.17 -11.15
CA SER A 123 26.01 -25.45 -11.56
C SER A 123 26.87 -26.06 -10.47
N HIS A 124 26.38 -26.18 -9.24
CA HIS A 124 27.12 -26.68 -8.09
C HIS A 124 26.38 -27.80 -7.36
N ASP A 125 27.13 -28.71 -6.70
CA ASP A 125 26.57 -29.75 -5.85
C ASP A 125 26.22 -29.17 -4.48
N VAL A 126 25.05 -28.52 -4.40
CA VAL A 126 24.50 -27.93 -3.18
C VAL A 126 23.07 -28.43 -2.95
N ASP A 127 22.67 -28.59 -1.70
CA ASP A 127 21.31 -28.97 -1.33
C ASP A 127 20.35 -27.81 -1.48
N ASN A 128 20.80 -26.63 -1.08
CA ASN A 128 19.99 -25.40 -1.06
C ASN A 128 20.84 -24.17 -1.41
N VAL A 129 20.18 -23.14 -1.93
CA VAL A 129 20.72 -21.78 -1.99
C VAL A 129 19.79 -20.87 -1.23
N VAL A 130 20.30 -20.13 -0.25
CA VAL A 130 19.54 -19.16 0.54
C VAL A 130 20.23 -17.81 0.46
N SER A 131 19.44 -16.74 0.33
CA SER A 131 19.99 -15.38 0.33
C SER A 131 20.30 -14.90 1.74
N PHE A 132 21.47 -14.27 1.89
CA PHE A 132 22.01 -13.74 3.14
C PHE A 132 22.43 -12.28 2.97
N SER A 133 22.37 -11.53 4.06
CA SER A 133 22.93 -10.18 4.16
C SER A 133 23.85 -10.08 5.37
N GLU A 134 24.84 -9.19 5.28
CA GLU A 134 25.71 -8.90 6.40
C GLU A 134 24.97 -8.16 7.51
N VAL A 135 25.19 -8.56 8.77
CA VAL A 135 24.57 -7.91 9.93
C VAL A 135 25.03 -6.46 10.06
N GLU A 136 24.10 -5.55 10.41
CA GLU A 136 24.44 -4.15 10.67
C GLU A 136 25.17 -3.98 11.99
N LYS A 137 24.70 -4.67 13.02
CA LYS A 137 25.29 -4.66 14.37
C LYS A 137 25.77 -6.05 14.70
N HIS A 138 27.06 -6.15 14.99
CA HIS A 138 27.64 -7.45 15.35
C HIS A 138 27.02 -7.98 16.64
N PRO A 139 26.69 -9.31 16.75
CA PRO A 139 26.09 -9.90 17.94
C PRO A 139 26.86 -9.67 19.25
N SER A 140 28.17 -9.45 19.18
CA SER A 140 28.96 -9.08 20.38
C SER A 140 28.55 -7.77 21.04
N LEU A 141 27.69 -6.99 20.38
CA LEU A 141 27.09 -5.75 20.95
C LEU A 141 25.72 -6.00 21.58
N PHE A 142 25.18 -7.20 21.51
CA PHE A 142 23.90 -7.53 22.11
C PHE A 142 24.07 -7.92 23.57
N THR A 143 23.08 -7.56 24.38
CA THR A 143 22.98 -7.95 25.77
C THR A 143 21.52 -8.22 26.12
N THR A 144 21.31 -8.90 27.24
CA THR A 144 19.99 -8.96 27.88
C THR A 144 19.91 -7.88 28.96
N LEU A 145 18.69 -7.47 29.29
CA LEU A 145 18.44 -6.55 30.41
C LEU A 145 17.85 -7.32 31.58
N SER A 146 18.26 -6.97 32.81
CA SER A 146 17.54 -7.44 34.02
C SER A 146 16.17 -6.76 34.11
N ASP A 147 15.30 -7.22 35.02
CA ASP A 147 14.01 -6.61 35.30
C ASP A 147 14.12 -5.16 35.78
N GLU A 148 15.28 -4.82 36.42
CA GLU A 148 15.59 -3.46 36.89
C GLU A 148 16.26 -2.61 35.80
N GLY A 149 16.50 -3.14 34.58
CA GLY A 149 17.04 -2.43 33.41
C GLY A 149 18.56 -2.42 33.31
N TYR A 150 19.28 -3.22 34.08
CA TYR A 150 20.75 -3.35 33.94
C TYR A 150 21.11 -4.25 32.77
N ALA A 151 22.15 -3.83 32.00
CA ALA A 151 22.72 -4.67 30.96
C ALA A 151 23.53 -5.81 31.59
N ILE A 152 23.18 -7.05 31.24
CA ILE A 152 23.82 -8.28 31.73
C ILE A 152 24.34 -9.10 30.54
N ASP A 153 25.46 -9.78 30.77
CA ASP A 153 26.06 -10.69 29.79
C ASP A 153 26.40 -10.04 28.43
N MET A 154 26.96 -8.82 28.45
CA MET A 154 27.52 -8.22 27.24
C MET A 154 28.64 -9.09 26.67
N VAL A 155 28.37 -9.75 25.56
CA VAL A 155 29.34 -10.60 24.85
C VAL A 155 30.47 -9.71 24.33
N GLY A 156 31.68 -9.89 24.83
CA GLY A 156 32.89 -9.19 24.35
C GLY A 156 33.18 -7.83 25.01
N ALA A 157 32.59 -7.51 26.15
CA ALA A 157 32.79 -6.24 26.88
C ALA A 157 34.27 -5.96 27.24
N ASP A 158 35.06 -6.97 27.41
CA ASP A 158 36.46 -6.93 27.78
C ASP A 158 37.42 -6.76 26.59
N LYS A 159 36.94 -6.84 25.36
CA LYS A 159 37.74 -6.61 24.16
C LYS A 159 37.34 -5.26 23.59
N GLY A 160 38.24 -4.28 23.64
CA GLY A 160 37.99 -2.96 23.05
C GLY A 160 37.35 -3.10 21.67
N TYR A 161 36.07 -2.68 21.54
CA TYR A 161 35.30 -2.82 20.33
C TYR A 161 35.86 -1.97 19.21
N ARG A 162 36.46 -2.64 18.23
CA ARG A 162 36.78 -2.04 16.92
C ARG A 162 36.03 -2.82 15.85
N ARG A 163 35.09 -2.19 15.19
CA ARG A 163 34.27 -2.82 14.12
C ARG A 163 35.15 -3.49 13.04
N GLN A 164 36.32 -2.93 12.80
CA GLN A 164 37.29 -3.42 11.81
C GLN A 164 37.92 -4.76 12.19
N ASP A 165 37.96 -5.11 13.47
CA ASP A 165 38.60 -6.32 13.99
C ASP A 165 37.63 -7.51 14.09
N LEU A 166 36.36 -7.29 13.79
CA LEU A 166 35.31 -8.32 13.84
C LEU A 166 35.17 -9.00 12.49
N GLN A 167 35.01 -10.31 12.51
CA GLN A 167 34.66 -11.05 11.29
C GLN A 167 33.21 -10.69 10.89
N PRO A 168 32.97 -10.46 9.58
CA PRO A 168 31.62 -10.21 9.12
C PRO A 168 30.73 -11.41 9.38
N LEU A 169 29.55 -11.16 9.92
CA LEU A 169 28.52 -12.17 10.14
C LEU A 169 27.33 -11.90 9.22
N TYR A 170 26.66 -12.96 8.83
CA TYR A 170 25.55 -12.90 7.88
C TYR A 170 24.31 -13.55 8.48
N TYR A 171 23.14 -13.09 8.05
CA TYR A 171 21.85 -13.65 8.41
C TYR A 171 21.02 -13.90 7.15
N PRO A 172 20.13 -14.92 7.14
CA PRO A 172 19.22 -15.13 6.03
C PRO A 172 18.22 -13.96 5.96
N ASN A 173 18.20 -13.24 4.83
CA ASN A 173 17.41 -12.00 4.64
C ASN A 173 16.00 -12.24 4.11
N GLY A 174 15.56 -13.49 3.98
CA GLY A 174 14.19 -13.81 3.55
C GLY A 174 13.90 -13.69 2.05
N ALA A 175 14.82 -13.15 1.25
CA ALA A 175 14.51 -12.78 -0.12
C ALA A 175 14.41 -13.95 -1.09
N ILE A 176 15.33 -14.95 -1.01
CA ILE A 176 15.42 -16.08 -1.96
C ILE A 176 15.74 -17.37 -1.20
N PHE A 177 14.96 -18.41 -1.46
CA PHE A 177 15.24 -19.77 -1.00
C PHE A 177 15.06 -20.71 -2.19
N ILE A 178 16.04 -21.55 -2.48
CA ILE A 178 16.06 -22.51 -3.57
C ILE A 178 16.33 -23.90 -3.03
N SER A 179 15.54 -24.87 -3.45
CA SER A 179 15.69 -26.29 -3.10
C SER A 179 15.00 -27.16 -4.14
N ASN A 180 15.05 -28.47 -3.96
CA ASN A 180 14.15 -29.43 -4.57
C ASN A 180 13.19 -30.02 -3.53
N LYS A 181 12.09 -30.62 -4.01
CA LYS A 181 11.05 -31.17 -3.13
C LYS A 181 11.58 -32.23 -2.18
N GLU A 182 12.34 -33.22 -2.67
CA GLU A 182 12.86 -34.33 -1.86
C GLU A 182 13.72 -33.82 -0.71
N THR A 183 14.72 -33.01 -1.01
CA THR A 183 15.62 -32.41 -0.02
C THR A 183 14.84 -31.60 1.00
N TYR A 184 13.98 -30.70 0.55
CA TYR A 184 13.24 -29.83 1.46
C TYR A 184 12.29 -30.58 2.38
N LEU A 185 11.57 -31.59 1.88
CA LEU A 185 10.61 -32.36 2.69
C LEU A 185 11.30 -33.31 3.65
N SER A 186 12.46 -33.89 3.29
CA SER A 186 13.25 -34.75 4.17
C SER A 186 13.90 -33.97 5.31
N GLU A 187 14.53 -32.84 5.00
CA GLU A 187 15.25 -31.99 5.97
C GLU A 187 14.32 -31.06 6.75
N LYS A 188 13.12 -30.80 6.24
CA LYS A 188 12.14 -29.82 6.78
C LYS A 188 12.71 -28.41 6.98
N SER A 189 13.74 -28.08 6.21
CA SER A 189 14.54 -26.88 6.35
C SER A 189 15.23 -26.54 5.05
N PHE A 190 15.48 -25.25 4.80
CA PHE A 190 16.42 -24.80 3.77
C PHE A 190 17.88 -24.77 4.26
N PHE A 191 18.13 -25.15 5.52
CA PHE A 191 19.46 -25.10 6.11
C PHE A 191 20.00 -26.51 6.36
N THR A 192 20.95 -26.93 5.52
CA THR A 192 21.70 -28.18 5.62
C THR A 192 23.20 -27.88 5.68
N SER A 193 24.03 -28.89 5.80
CA SER A 193 25.49 -28.73 5.73
C SER A 193 26.00 -28.29 4.33
N LYS A 194 25.15 -28.46 3.30
CA LYS A 194 25.43 -28.06 1.91
C LYS A 194 24.58 -26.86 1.44
N THR A 195 24.14 -26.00 2.36
CA THR A 195 23.44 -24.78 1.99
C THR A 195 24.42 -23.70 1.60
N TYR A 196 24.32 -23.19 0.37
CA TYR A 196 25.10 -22.05 -0.09
C TYR A 196 24.45 -20.72 0.32
N ALA A 197 25.24 -19.82 0.89
CA ALA A 197 24.81 -18.48 1.26
C ALA A 197 25.04 -17.52 0.08
N TYR A 198 23.95 -17.21 -0.67
CA TYR A 198 23.99 -16.20 -1.70
C TYR A 198 23.96 -14.80 -1.06
N GLN A 199 25.05 -14.03 -1.20
CA GLN A 199 25.19 -12.75 -0.53
C GLN A 199 24.46 -11.64 -1.31
N MET A 200 23.55 -10.95 -0.64
CA MET A 200 22.88 -9.74 -1.13
C MET A 200 23.35 -8.51 -0.36
N ALA A 201 23.53 -7.40 -1.06
CA ALA A 201 23.85 -6.13 -0.43
C ALA A 201 22.70 -5.66 0.47
N LYS A 202 23.03 -4.92 1.55
CA LYS A 202 22.07 -4.47 2.58
C LYS A 202 20.92 -3.66 1.98
N GLU A 203 21.21 -2.82 1.00
CA GLU A 203 20.22 -1.99 0.30
C GLU A 203 19.13 -2.77 -0.41
N PHE A 204 19.36 -4.05 -0.75
CA PHE A 204 18.39 -4.95 -1.36
C PHE A 204 17.77 -5.95 -0.37
N SER A 205 18.17 -5.89 0.91
CA SER A 205 17.89 -6.90 1.92
C SER A 205 16.91 -6.43 3.00
N LEU A 206 16.21 -5.32 2.77
CA LEU A 206 15.15 -4.85 3.68
C LEU A 206 13.94 -5.79 3.61
N ASP A 207 13.48 -6.23 4.78
CA ASP A 207 12.29 -7.06 4.96
C ASP A 207 11.17 -6.22 5.59
N VAL A 208 9.97 -6.27 5.02
CA VAL A 208 8.82 -5.48 5.45
C VAL A 208 7.94 -6.31 6.37
N ASP A 209 8.09 -6.13 7.68
CA ASP A 209 7.23 -6.74 8.69
C ASP A 209 6.34 -5.74 9.42
N THR A 210 6.83 -4.52 9.57
CA THR A 210 6.18 -3.43 10.29
C THR A 210 5.93 -2.23 9.38
N ARG A 211 5.16 -1.27 9.89
CA ARG A 211 4.98 0.03 9.23
C ARG A 211 6.30 0.78 9.05
N ASP A 212 7.19 0.72 10.03
CA ASP A 212 8.47 1.40 9.97
C ASP A 212 9.36 0.82 8.88
N ASP A 213 9.37 -0.51 8.70
CA ASP A 213 10.08 -1.16 7.61
C ASP A 213 9.54 -0.71 6.25
N PHE A 214 8.21 -0.62 6.12
CA PHE A 214 7.56 -0.15 4.90
C PHE A 214 7.96 1.30 4.57
N ILE A 215 8.01 2.18 5.58
CA ILE A 215 8.47 3.57 5.44
C ILE A 215 9.95 3.61 5.03
N HIS A 216 10.79 2.75 5.59
CA HIS A 216 12.20 2.65 5.20
C HIS A 216 12.35 2.24 3.73
N VAL A 217 11.57 1.27 3.26
CA VAL A 217 11.58 0.86 1.85
C VAL A 217 11.08 1.99 0.93
N ILE A 218 10.03 2.72 1.34
CA ILE A 218 9.58 3.93 0.62
C ILE A 218 10.70 4.97 0.58
N GLY A 219 11.37 5.21 1.70
CA GLY A 219 12.50 6.14 1.79
C GLY A 219 13.64 5.78 0.83
N HIS A 220 13.95 4.48 0.69
CA HIS A 220 14.94 4.00 -0.27
C HIS A 220 14.56 4.22 -1.74
N LEU A 221 13.26 4.17 -2.04
CA LEU A 221 12.76 4.36 -3.41
C LEU A 221 12.47 5.82 -3.75
N PHE A 222 12.21 6.66 -2.73
CA PHE A 222 11.72 8.03 -2.89
C PHE A 222 12.39 9.02 -1.93
N PHE A 223 13.70 9.01 -1.84
CA PHE A 223 14.47 9.90 -0.94
C PHE A 223 14.05 11.39 -1.00
N ASP A 224 13.45 11.84 -2.10
CA ASP A 224 13.02 13.22 -2.30
C ASP A 224 11.62 13.56 -1.73
N TYR A 225 10.83 12.57 -1.27
CA TYR A 225 9.42 12.81 -0.89
C TYR A 225 9.25 13.37 0.53
N ALA A 226 10.17 13.07 1.46
CA ALA A 226 10.04 13.42 2.88
C ALA A 226 10.26 14.92 3.22
N ILE A 227 10.79 15.71 2.30
CA ILE A 227 11.13 17.13 2.54
C ILE A 227 9.92 18.06 2.39
N ARG A 228 8.84 17.61 1.74
CA ARG A 228 7.69 18.46 1.35
C ARG A 228 6.65 18.76 2.42
N GLU A 229 6.61 18.03 3.53
CA GLU A 229 5.52 18.22 4.52
C GLU A 229 5.54 19.54 5.31
N LYS A 230 6.69 20.19 5.45
CA LYS A 230 6.79 21.44 6.24
C LYS A 230 6.31 22.71 5.53
N GLU A 231 6.14 22.66 4.22
CA GLU A 231 5.80 23.86 3.38
C GLU A 231 4.28 23.99 3.09
N ASN A 232 3.46 23.04 3.53
CA ASN A 232 2.07 22.89 3.09
C ASN A 232 1.13 24.07 3.43
N LYS A 233 1.28 24.74 4.57
CA LYS A 233 0.34 25.83 4.96
C LYS A 233 0.40 27.06 4.03
N VAL A 234 1.60 27.44 3.62
CA VAL A 234 1.80 28.55 2.66
C VAL A 234 1.30 28.14 1.28
N PHE A 235 1.56 26.90 0.89
CA PHE A 235 1.16 26.32 -0.40
C PHE A 235 -0.36 26.41 -0.66
N TYR A 236 -1.19 26.06 0.32
CA TYR A 236 -2.65 26.08 0.12
C TYR A 236 -3.19 27.49 -0.03
N LYS A 237 -2.69 28.44 0.77
CA LYS A 237 -3.09 29.85 0.66
C LYS A 237 -2.72 30.44 -0.70
N GLU A 238 -1.52 30.19 -1.19
CA GLU A 238 -1.08 30.60 -2.52
C GLU A 238 -1.88 29.88 -3.62
N GLY A 239 -2.19 28.59 -3.44
CA GLY A 239 -3.03 27.81 -4.34
C GLY A 239 -4.41 28.45 -4.51
N TYR A 240 -5.12 28.74 -3.42
CA TYR A 240 -6.42 29.45 -3.48
C TYR A 240 -6.29 30.82 -4.10
N SER A 241 -5.22 31.59 -3.82
CA SER A 241 -4.99 32.88 -4.43
C SER A 241 -4.83 32.79 -5.95
N ARG A 242 -4.17 31.76 -6.46
CA ARG A 242 -4.01 31.52 -7.91
C ARG A 242 -5.30 31.08 -8.59
N LEU A 243 -6.12 30.27 -7.89
CA LEU A 243 -7.38 29.75 -8.41
C LEU A 243 -8.51 30.75 -8.27
N PHE A 244 -8.33 31.83 -7.48
CA PHE A 244 -9.39 32.77 -7.17
C PHE A 244 -9.93 33.45 -8.41
N ASN A 245 -11.26 33.36 -8.59
CA ASN A 245 -12.00 34.05 -9.64
C ASN A 245 -13.13 34.87 -9.03
N ARG A 246 -13.05 36.18 -9.09
CA ARG A 246 -14.02 37.10 -8.51
C ARG A 246 -15.41 36.98 -9.15
N GLU A 247 -15.50 36.57 -10.40
CA GLU A 247 -16.73 36.46 -11.19
C GLU A 247 -17.37 35.06 -11.08
N ALA A 248 -16.72 34.12 -10.36
CA ALA A 248 -17.25 32.76 -10.21
C ALA A 248 -18.59 32.79 -9.49
N SER A 249 -19.62 32.20 -10.11
CA SER A 249 -20.97 32.05 -9.51
C SER A 249 -21.18 30.67 -8.90
N LYS A 250 -20.42 29.66 -9.33
CA LYS A 250 -20.41 28.29 -8.82
C LYS A 250 -18.97 27.81 -8.70
N ILE A 251 -18.68 27.05 -7.64
CA ILE A 251 -17.34 26.58 -7.35
C ILE A 251 -17.29 25.08 -7.09
N ILE A 252 -16.18 24.44 -7.44
CA ILE A 252 -15.82 23.08 -7.01
C ILE A 252 -14.84 23.18 -5.85
N LEU A 253 -15.13 22.51 -4.76
CA LEU A 253 -14.26 22.40 -3.59
C LEU A 253 -13.87 20.94 -3.41
N GLY A 254 -12.59 20.62 -3.56
CA GLY A 254 -12.15 19.25 -3.47
C GLY A 254 -10.64 19.08 -3.38
N ASP A 255 -10.22 17.83 -3.42
CA ASP A 255 -8.82 17.42 -3.38
C ASP A 255 -8.26 17.06 -4.78
N LEU A 256 -7.14 16.32 -4.84
CA LEU A 256 -6.51 15.92 -6.10
C LEU A 256 -7.44 15.16 -7.05
N LYS A 257 -8.43 14.44 -6.49
CA LYS A 257 -9.38 13.63 -7.28
C LYS A 257 -10.35 14.48 -8.11
N THR A 258 -10.48 15.76 -7.78
CA THR A 258 -11.37 16.70 -8.48
C THR A 258 -10.62 17.79 -9.25
N ILE A 259 -9.30 17.85 -9.19
CA ILE A 259 -8.50 18.87 -9.90
C ILE A 259 -8.77 18.83 -11.42
N SER A 260 -8.88 17.65 -12.01
CA SER A 260 -9.14 17.47 -13.44
C SER A 260 -10.62 17.59 -13.84
N ILE A 261 -11.52 17.71 -12.88
CA ILE A 261 -12.97 17.79 -13.14
C ILE A 261 -13.33 19.19 -13.64
N SER A 262 -14.08 19.22 -14.75
CA SER A 262 -14.59 20.43 -15.36
C SER A 262 -16.12 20.35 -15.49
N LEU A 263 -16.84 21.06 -14.66
CA LEU A 263 -18.32 21.14 -14.70
C LEU A 263 -18.75 22.44 -15.36
N GLU A 264 -19.80 22.36 -16.18
CA GLU A 264 -20.34 23.53 -16.84
C GLU A 264 -20.75 24.60 -15.83
N SER A 265 -20.28 25.83 -16.01
CA SER A 265 -20.51 26.99 -15.14
C SER A 265 -19.86 26.93 -13.75
N TYR A 266 -19.05 25.94 -13.45
CA TYR A 266 -18.29 25.88 -12.19
C TYR A 266 -16.83 26.28 -12.38
N HIS A 267 -16.32 27.03 -11.42
CA HIS A 267 -14.89 27.31 -11.30
C HIS A 267 -14.25 26.39 -10.27
N ASN A 268 -13.16 25.72 -10.64
CA ASN A 268 -12.56 24.67 -9.82
C ASN A 268 -11.52 25.23 -8.85
N TYR A 269 -11.77 25.11 -7.52
CA TYR A 269 -10.88 25.48 -6.42
C TYR A 269 -10.18 24.28 -5.79
N SER A 270 -10.26 23.10 -6.40
CA SER A 270 -9.66 21.89 -5.83
C SER A 270 -8.13 21.97 -5.75
N GLN A 271 -7.57 21.43 -4.69
CA GLN A 271 -6.13 21.38 -4.45
C GLN A 271 -5.71 19.99 -3.94
N GLY A 272 -4.57 19.48 -4.44
CA GLY A 272 -4.02 18.19 -4.01
C GLY A 272 -3.66 18.18 -2.53
N GLY A 273 -4.07 17.13 -1.81
CA GLY A 273 -3.74 16.94 -0.40
C GLY A 273 -4.51 17.82 0.60
N VAL A 274 -5.42 18.69 0.13
CA VAL A 274 -6.19 19.57 1.02
C VAL A 274 -7.12 18.76 1.93
N THR A 275 -7.20 19.15 3.20
CA THR A 275 -8.17 18.62 4.19
C THR A 275 -9.33 19.60 4.38
N LEU A 276 -10.43 19.13 4.97
CA LEU A 276 -11.56 19.99 5.39
C LEU A 276 -11.10 21.11 6.32
N ALA A 277 -10.22 20.80 7.27
CA ALA A 277 -9.67 21.78 8.20
C ALA A 277 -8.91 22.89 7.48
N THR A 278 -8.02 22.53 6.56
CA THR A 278 -7.25 23.51 5.75
C THR A 278 -8.16 24.31 4.82
N MET A 279 -9.19 23.68 4.27
CA MET A 279 -10.19 24.37 3.45
C MET A 279 -10.95 25.41 4.27
N LEU A 280 -11.41 25.06 5.46
CA LEU A 280 -12.13 25.97 6.37
C LEU A 280 -11.30 27.18 6.80
N GLU A 281 -9.99 27.01 6.99
CA GLU A 281 -9.08 28.12 7.34
C GLU A 281 -8.94 29.14 6.20
N ASN A 282 -8.97 28.69 4.95
CA ASN A 282 -8.63 29.51 3.79
C ASN A 282 -9.86 30.02 3.02
N LEU A 283 -10.89 29.20 2.87
CA LEU A 283 -12.05 29.45 2.03
C LEU A 283 -12.77 30.78 2.30
N PRO A 284 -12.95 31.24 3.58
CA PRO A 284 -13.64 32.52 3.84
C PRO A 284 -13.03 33.72 3.11
N ASN A 285 -11.74 33.68 2.84
CA ASN A 285 -11.03 34.77 2.15
C ASN A 285 -11.27 34.81 0.64
N PHE A 286 -11.87 33.76 0.07
CA PHE A 286 -12.06 33.56 -1.37
C PHE A 286 -13.54 33.41 -1.76
N LEU A 287 -14.46 33.41 -0.80
CA LEU A 287 -15.89 33.48 -1.09
C LEU A 287 -16.31 34.91 -1.41
N THR A 288 -16.97 35.09 -2.54
CA THR A 288 -17.54 36.36 -2.95
C THR A 288 -19.07 36.31 -2.91
N ALA A 289 -19.70 37.47 -2.91
CA ALA A 289 -21.17 37.56 -2.99
C ALA A 289 -21.76 36.97 -4.30
N ASN A 290 -20.92 36.75 -5.31
CA ASN A 290 -21.31 36.14 -6.58
C ASN A 290 -21.48 34.61 -6.49
N VAL A 291 -20.81 33.95 -5.53
CA VAL A 291 -20.89 32.49 -5.37
C VAL A 291 -22.25 32.11 -4.80
N THR A 292 -22.98 31.28 -5.51
CA THR A 292 -24.33 30.82 -5.13
C THR A 292 -24.40 29.33 -4.89
N GLU A 293 -23.41 28.56 -5.39
CA GLU A 293 -23.41 27.10 -5.27
C GLU A 293 -21.98 26.55 -5.15
N ALA A 294 -21.78 25.57 -4.29
CA ALA A 294 -20.53 24.85 -4.10
C ALA A 294 -20.76 23.34 -4.27
N PHE A 295 -20.03 22.73 -5.20
CA PHE A 295 -19.90 21.27 -5.34
C PHE A 295 -18.71 20.80 -4.54
N VAL A 296 -18.91 19.91 -3.57
CA VAL A 296 -17.90 19.50 -2.58
C VAL A 296 -17.61 18.01 -2.71
N SER A 297 -16.34 17.67 -2.90
CA SER A 297 -15.84 16.27 -2.96
C SER A 297 -14.49 16.18 -2.27
N ILE A 298 -14.47 15.85 -0.97
CA ILE A 298 -13.30 15.92 -0.10
C ILE A 298 -13.49 15.00 1.12
N GLY A 299 -12.43 14.72 1.88
CA GLY A 299 -12.48 14.12 3.21
C GLY A 299 -11.53 12.93 3.42
N VAL A 300 -11.03 12.30 2.36
CA VAL A 300 -10.09 11.18 2.52
C VAL A 300 -8.74 11.66 3.07
N ASN A 301 -8.29 12.86 2.70
CA ASN A 301 -7.03 13.42 3.20
C ASN A 301 -7.08 13.71 4.70
N ASP A 302 -8.26 13.98 5.24
CA ASP A 302 -8.46 14.14 6.67
C ASP A 302 -8.12 12.85 7.42
N LEU A 303 -8.58 11.68 6.95
CA LEU A 303 -8.20 10.37 7.50
C LEU A 303 -6.70 10.10 7.34
N ILE A 304 -6.12 10.39 6.17
CA ILE A 304 -4.68 10.20 5.90
C ILE A 304 -3.82 11.02 6.86
N THR A 305 -4.27 12.22 7.23
CA THR A 305 -3.55 13.12 8.13
C THR A 305 -3.87 12.89 9.62
N GLY A 306 -4.71 11.88 9.93
CA GLY A 306 -4.97 11.42 11.30
C GLY A 306 -6.13 12.11 12.01
N TYR A 307 -7.00 12.84 11.31
CA TYR A 307 -8.24 13.34 11.91
C TYR A 307 -9.16 12.16 12.26
N SER A 308 -9.79 12.22 13.42
CA SER A 308 -10.82 11.27 13.82
C SER A 308 -12.11 11.44 13.02
N VAL A 309 -12.93 10.41 13.00
CA VAL A 309 -14.25 10.43 12.33
C VAL A 309 -15.12 11.57 12.86
N GLU A 310 -15.09 11.81 14.18
CA GLU A 310 -15.84 12.86 14.85
C GLU A 310 -15.36 14.27 14.46
N GLU A 311 -14.06 14.46 14.30
CA GLU A 311 -13.49 15.73 13.82
C GLU A 311 -13.89 15.99 12.37
N ILE A 312 -13.93 14.95 11.52
CA ILE A 312 -14.40 15.04 10.13
C ILE A 312 -15.87 15.44 10.10
N PHE A 313 -16.73 14.83 10.94
CA PHE A 313 -18.14 15.23 11.06
C PHE A 313 -18.28 16.71 11.45
N SER A 314 -17.55 17.13 12.46
CA SER A 314 -17.52 18.53 12.92
C SER A 314 -17.09 19.48 11.80
N ASN A 315 -16.09 19.09 11.01
CA ASN A 315 -15.59 19.94 9.93
C ASN A 315 -16.57 20.03 8.75
N PHE A 316 -17.30 18.96 8.40
CA PHE A 316 -18.39 19.03 7.43
C PHE A 316 -19.52 19.94 7.92
N GLN A 317 -19.91 19.87 9.20
CA GLN A 317 -20.92 20.76 9.78
C GLN A 317 -20.48 22.22 9.72
N LYS A 318 -19.22 22.53 10.04
CA LYS A 318 -18.64 23.87 9.92
C LYS A 318 -18.66 24.37 8.48
N LEU A 319 -18.28 23.51 7.53
CA LEU A 319 -18.31 23.86 6.11
C LEU A 319 -19.73 24.20 5.65
N TYR A 320 -20.70 23.35 6.03
CA TYR A 320 -22.11 23.63 5.73
C TYR A 320 -22.57 24.94 6.33
N SER A 321 -22.28 25.21 7.60
CA SER A 321 -22.64 26.47 8.27
C SER A 321 -22.02 27.68 7.56
N LEU A 322 -20.75 27.61 7.21
CA LEU A 322 -20.04 28.67 6.48
C LEU A 322 -20.71 28.96 5.14
N LEU A 323 -21.07 27.93 4.37
CA LEU A 323 -21.72 28.08 3.07
C LEU A 323 -23.15 28.62 3.23
N ALA A 324 -23.92 28.13 4.21
CA ALA A 324 -25.28 28.56 4.48
C ALA A 324 -25.36 30.02 4.95
N GLU A 325 -24.44 30.46 5.81
CA GLU A 325 -24.32 31.87 6.24
C GLU A 325 -24.08 32.83 5.07
N ASN A 326 -23.33 32.35 4.06
CA ASN A 326 -23.07 33.08 2.82
C ASN A 326 -24.16 32.85 1.73
N LYS A 327 -25.26 32.14 2.05
CA LYS A 327 -26.38 31.80 1.14
C LYS A 327 -25.92 30.96 -0.08
N ILE A 328 -24.88 30.15 0.09
CA ILE A 328 -24.32 29.29 -0.94
C ILE A 328 -24.92 27.90 -0.79
N LYS A 329 -25.56 27.40 -1.84
CA LYS A 329 -26.09 26.03 -1.86
C LYS A 329 -24.94 25.02 -1.92
N MET A 330 -25.01 23.98 -1.10
CA MET A 330 -24.04 22.88 -1.08
C MET A 330 -24.57 21.67 -1.84
N ARG A 331 -23.71 21.06 -2.65
CA ARG A 331 -23.85 19.68 -3.17
C ARG A 331 -22.66 18.88 -2.70
N LEU A 332 -22.86 17.63 -2.38
CA LEU A 332 -21.82 16.80 -1.77
C LEU A 332 -21.70 15.45 -2.45
N THR A 333 -20.50 14.87 -2.43
CA THR A 333 -20.30 13.46 -2.76
C THR A 333 -19.98 12.65 -1.52
N THR A 334 -20.21 11.34 -1.55
CA THR A 334 -19.57 10.42 -0.58
C THR A 334 -18.06 10.46 -0.73
N ILE A 335 -17.32 10.02 0.31
CA ILE A 335 -15.89 9.79 0.23
C ILE A 335 -15.65 8.45 -0.46
N ALA A 336 -14.76 8.43 -1.46
CA ALA A 336 -14.38 7.19 -2.13
C ALA A 336 -13.64 6.26 -1.17
N TYR A 337 -13.92 4.95 -1.24
CA TYR A 337 -13.09 3.94 -0.60
C TYR A 337 -11.66 3.97 -1.15
N THR A 338 -10.75 3.38 -0.43
CA THR A 338 -9.37 3.14 -0.84
C THR A 338 -9.14 1.66 -1.10
N LEU A 339 -8.00 1.32 -1.70
CA LEU A 339 -7.57 -0.06 -1.89
C LEU A 339 -6.16 -0.24 -1.32
N PHE A 340 -6.00 -1.16 -0.36
CA PHE A 340 -4.71 -1.49 0.25
C PHE A 340 -3.90 -0.27 0.74
N ARG A 341 -4.59 0.67 1.41
CA ARG A 341 -3.95 1.86 2.02
C ARG A 341 -3.79 1.62 3.52
N GLU A 342 -2.55 1.60 3.99
CA GLU A 342 -2.23 1.41 5.41
C GLU A 342 -2.76 2.56 6.29
N THR A 343 -2.76 3.79 5.75
CA THR A 343 -3.15 5.01 6.49
C THR A 343 -4.65 5.25 6.55
N VAL A 344 -5.48 4.45 5.85
CA VAL A 344 -6.92 4.66 5.75
C VAL A 344 -7.67 3.34 5.92
N ASN A 345 -8.58 3.31 6.88
CA ASN A 345 -9.49 2.18 7.08
C ASN A 345 -10.82 2.45 6.36
N ASN A 346 -11.21 1.59 5.43
CA ASN A 346 -12.48 1.71 4.72
C ASN A 346 -13.71 1.61 5.65
N ALA A 347 -13.58 0.97 6.83
CA ALA A 347 -14.65 0.99 7.82
C ALA A 347 -14.93 2.39 8.40
N ASP A 348 -13.91 3.25 8.47
CA ASP A 348 -14.09 4.64 8.90
C ASP A 348 -14.68 5.49 7.77
N ILE A 349 -14.28 5.24 6.50
CA ILE A 349 -14.95 5.85 5.34
C ILE A 349 -16.44 5.47 5.31
N GLU A 350 -16.76 4.20 5.55
CA GLU A 350 -18.16 3.73 5.60
C GLU A 350 -18.98 4.46 6.66
N LYS A 351 -18.44 4.60 7.89
CA LYS A 351 -19.09 5.38 8.96
C LYS A 351 -19.34 6.84 8.56
N ILE A 352 -18.33 7.45 7.90
CA ILE A 352 -18.46 8.84 7.45
C ILE A 352 -19.52 8.94 6.36
N ASN A 353 -19.54 8.03 5.39
CA ASN A 353 -20.51 8.04 4.30
C ASN A 353 -21.95 7.80 4.79
N GLN A 354 -22.14 6.93 5.77
CA GLN A 354 -23.44 6.73 6.43
C GLN A 354 -23.89 8.02 7.13
N TRP A 355 -23.01 8.64 7.91
CA TRP A 355 -23.30 9.92 8.55
C TRP A 355 -23.59 11.02 7.53
N LEU A 356 -22.81 11.12 6.44
CA LEU A 356 -23.05 12.10 5.36
C LEU A 356 -24.44 11.90 4.73
N THR A 357 -24.86 10.65 4.55
CA THR A 357 -26.18 10.34 4.00
C THR A 357 -27.30 10.88 4.89
N GLU A 358 -27.22 10.63 6.20
CA GLU A 358 -28.19 11.14 7.17
C GLU A 358 -28.16 12.67 7.28
N PHE A 359 -26.96 13.24 7.37
CA PHE A 359 -26.73 14.68 7.44
C PHE A 359 -27.30 15.42 6.22
N CYS A 360 -27.01 14.91 5.04
CA CYS A 360 -27.51 15.49 3.78
C CYS A 360 -29.04 15.38 3.67
N TYR A 361 -29.62 14.25 4.08
CA TYR A 361 -31.07 14.09 4.11
C TYR A 361 -31.73 15.11 5.05
N GLN A 362 -31.25 15.26 6.27
CA GLN A 362 -31.78 16.19 7.27
C GLN A 362 -31.66 17.65 6.84
N ASN A 363 -30.61 18.02 6.11
CA ASN A 363 -30.35 19.41 5.69
C ASN A 363 -30.76 19.68 4.22
N GLN A 364 -31.40 18.73 3.55
CA GLN A 364 -31.84 18.83 2.15
C GLN A 364 -30.66 19.15 1.19
N ILE A 365 -29.50 18.56 1.45
CA ILE A 365 -28.30 18.69 0.63
C ILE A 365 -28.30 17.56 -0.41
N PRO A 366 -28.23 17.83 -1.72
CA PRO A 366 -28.04 16.80 -2.71
C PRO A 366 -26.73 16.05 -2.48
N LEU A 367 -26.78 14.72 -2.40
CA LEU A 367 -25.64 13.83 -2.19
C LEU A 367 -25.52 12.85 -3.36
N LEU A 368 -24.34 12.75 -3.94
CA LEU A 368 -24.00 11.72 -4.93
C LEU A 368 -23.12 10.64 -4.28
N ASP A 369 -23.60 9.42 -4.26
CA ASP A 369 -22.78 8.29 -3.85
C ASP A 369 -21.88 7.84 -5.00
N ILE A 370 -20.59 8.22 -4.94
CA ILE A 370 -19.59 7.89 -5.96
C ILE A 370 -19.08 6.44 -5.85
N ASN A 371 -19.25 5.80 -4.70
CA ASN A 371 -18.81 4.42 -4.51
C ASN A 371 -19.63 3.42 -5.33
N ARG A 372 -20.84 3.78 -5.75
CA ARG A 372 -21.66 2.99 -6.68
C ARG A 372 -20.98 2.77 -8.03
N PHE A 373 -20.07 3.66 -8.41
CA PHE A 373 -19.37 3.63 -9.70
C PHE A 373 -17.91 3.16 -9.57
N LEU A 374 -17.31 3.41 -8.40
CA LEU A 374 -15.87 3.25 -8.19
C LEU A 374 -15.49 2.00 -7.40
N SER A 375 -16.45 1.37 -6.71
CA SER A 375 -16.13 0.38 -5.69
C SER A 375 -16.69 -1.00 -5.99
N LYS A 376 -15.96 -2.00 -5.52
CA LYS A 376 -16.37 -3.41 -5.48
C LYS A 376 -16.15 -3.93 -4.05
N ASP A 377 -17.15 -4.55 -3.44
CA ASP A 377 -17.08 -5.19 -2.12
C ASP A 377 -16.48 -4.29 -1.02
N GLY A 378 -16.88 -3.00 -0.98
CA GLY A 378 -16.42 -2.05 0.02
C GLY A 378 -14.98 -1.56 -0.16
N ASN A 379 -14.37 -1.80 -1.32
CA ASN A 379 -13.05 -1.35 -1.68
C ASN A 379 -13.08 -0.59 -3.01
N LEU A 380 -12.14 0.33 -3.20
CA LEU A 380 -11.91 0.95 -4.51
C LEU A 380 -11.53 -0.13 -5.53
N ASN A 381 -12.18 -0.11 -6.70
CA ASN A 381 -11.89 -1.08 -7.74
C ASN A 381 -10.45 -0.94 -8.23
N TYR A 382 -9.73 -2.05 -8.30
CA TYR A 382 -8.33 -2.11 -8.70
C TYR A 382 -8.04 -1.44 -10.05
N HIS A 383 -8.93 -1.60 -11.04
CA HIS A 383 -8.77 -1.00 -12.37
C HIS A 383 -8.96 0.52 -12.40
N LEU A 384 -9.65 1.06 -11.41
CA LEU A 384 -10.00 2.48 -11.32
C LEU A 384 -9.01 3.29 -10.46
N THR A 385 -7.94 2.66 -9.97
CA THR A 385 -6.92 3.32 -9.16
C THR A 385 -5.50 3.06 -9.67
N SER A 386 -4.64 4.07 -9.52
CA SER A 386 -3.21 3.98 -9.87
C SER A 386 -2.33 3.56 -8.68
N ASP A 387 -2.78 3.80 -7.44
CA ASP A 387 -1.99 3.60 -6.23
C ASP A 387 -2.84 3.24 -4.99
N GLY A 388 -4.10 2.86 -5.19
CA GLY A 388 -5.04 2.55 -4.12
C GLY A 388 -5.78 3.76 -3.54
N LEU A 389 -5.46 4.98 -3.99
CA LEU A 389 -6.07 6.24 -3.56
C LEU A 389 -6.47 7.13 -4.74
N HIS A 390 -5.54 7.34 -5.67
CA HIS A 390 -5.73 8.22 -6.83
C HIS A 390 -6.39 7.45 -7.98
N PHE A 391 -7.20 8.16 -8.74
CA PHE A 391 -7.99 7.60 -9.82
C PHE A 391 -7.20 7.48 -11.13
N THR A 392 -7.51 6.45 -11.90
CA THR A 392 -7.05 6.35 -13.29
C THR A 392 -7.79 7.35 -14.18
N GLN A 393 -7.32 7.53 -15.44
CA GLN A 393 -8.04 8.37 -16.39
C GLN A 393 -9.46 7.87 -16.63
N GLU A 394 -9.66 6.56 -16.74
CA GLU A 394 -10.98 5.93 -16.89
C GLU A 394 -11.93 6.29 -15.74
N ALA A 395 -11.45 6.21 -14.49
CA ALA A 395 -12.25 6.62 -13.32
C ALA A 395 -12.58 8.12 -13.32
N ASN A 396 -11.63 8.97 -13.74
CA ASN A 396 -11.85 10.40 -13.87
C ASN A 396 -12.89 10.73 -14.95
N ASP A 397 -12.82 10.08 -16.11
CA ASP A 397 -13.79 10.26 -17.20
C ASP A 397 -15.19 9.80 -16.79
N LEU A 398 -15.28 8.68 -16.07
CA LEU A 398 -16.54 8.18 -15.49
C LEU A 398 -17.12 9.20 -14.51
N LEU A 399 -16.32 9.69 -13.55
CA LEU A 399 -16.76 10.67 -12.57
C LEU A 399 -17.11 12.01 -13.20
N GLN A 400 -16.37 12.47 -14.20
CA GLN A 400 -16.69 13.68 -14.96
C GLN A 400 -18.12 13.61 -15.50
N SER A 401 -18.49 12.48 -16.09
CA SER A 401 -19.83 12.28 -16.64
C SER A 401 -20.91 12.23 -15.55
N GLN A 402 -20.65 11.51 -14.45
CA GLN A 402 -21.59 11.38 -13.33
C GLN A 402 -21.79 12.71 -12.58
N TYR A 403 -20.73 13.48 -12.40
CA TYR A 403 -20.80 14.78 -11.75
C TYR A 403 -21.56 15.78 -12.60
N GLN A 404 -21.36 15.78 -13.93
CA GLN A 404 -22.12 16.65 -14.83
C GLN A 404 -23.61 16.31 -14.79
N LEU A 405 -23.99 15.03 -14.87
CA LEU A 405 -25.39 14.59 -14.73
C LEU A 405 -25.99 15.04 -13.39
N PHE A 406 -25.28 14.83 -12.29
CA PHE A 406 -25.73 15.20 -10.94
C PHE A 406 -25.98 16.70 -10.76
N VAL A 407 -25.17 17.56 -11.39
CA VAL A 407 -25.41 19.02 -11.31
C VAL A 407 -26.50 19.48 -12.27
N ASP A 408 -26.80 18.72 -13.33
CA ASP A 408 -27.84 19.05 -14.32
C ASP A 408 -29.24 18.57 -13.88
N GLU A 409 -29.36 17.37 -13.27
CA GLU A 409 -30.65 16.82 -12.81
C GLU A 409 -31.40 17.71 -11.83
N VAL A 410 -30.68 18.47 -11.00
CA VAL A 410 -31.30 19.37 -10.01
C VAL A 410 -31.67 20.74 -10.59
N LYS A 411 -31.39 21.01 -11.87
CA LYS A 411 -31.97 22.18 -12.58
C LYS A 411 -33.46 21.99 -12.90
N THR A 412 -33.98 20.75 -12.76
CA THR A 412 -35.33 20.36 -13.20
C THR A 412 -36.34 20.21 -12.04
N LEU A 413 -35.95 20.40 -10.79
CA LEU A 413 -36.80 20.42 -9.59
C LEU A 413 -36.86 21.82 -8.97
#